data_acfcaffe83444fd22bb21d50d570dc99
#
_entry.id   acfcaffe83444fd22bb21d50d570dc99
#
_cell.length_a   1.000
_cell.length_b   1.000
_cell.length_c   1.000
_cell.angle_alpha   90.00
_cell.angle_beta   90.00
_cell.angle_gamma   90.00
#
_symmetry.space_group_name_H-M   'P 1'
#
loop_
_entity.id
_entity.type
_entity.pdbx_description
1 polymer ?
#
loop_
_entity_poly.entity_id
_entity_poly.type
_entity_poly.pdbx_seq_one_letter_code
_entity_poly.pdbx_strand_id
1 'polypeptide(L)'
;MKEMCTRNELNLILQAMTQAYQAVYGANVVKIILYGSYARGDYQKDSDIDIVAIVQGDREKLQQGLKSVWDISSDLELEYGTIVSPTVIPFAEYEKYKND
;
A
#
# COMPACT_ATOMS: atom_id res chain seq x y z
N MET A 1 6.66 -23.66 -7.54
CA MET A 1 7.53 -22.53 -7.85
C MET A 1 6.69 -21.24 -7.89
N LYS A 2 7.15 -20.23 -7.21
CA LYS A 2 6.44 -18.94 -7.18
C LYS A 2 6.56 -18.25 -8.55
N GLU A 3 5.44 -17.87 -9.11
CA GLU A 3 5.42 -17.11 -10.37
C GLU A 3 5.24 -15.62 -10.08
N MET A 4 5.59 -14.80 -11.07
CA MET A 4 5.37 -13.36 -10.96
C MET A 4 3.86 -13.09 -10.88
N CYS A 5 3.52 -12.07 -10.11
CA CYS A 5 2.15 -11.59 -10.02
C CYS A 5 1.68 -11.13 -11.40
N THR A 6 0.56 -11.64 -11.88
CA THR A 6 0.01 -11.19 -13.15
C THR A 6 -0.55 -9.77 -13.01
N ARG A 7 -0.74 -9.09 -14.14
CA ARG A 7 -1.34 -7.76 -14.13
C ARG A 7 -2.74 -7.76 -13.50
N ASN A 8 -3.50 -8.81 -13.79
CA ASN A 8 -4.83 -8.95 -13.23
C ASN A 8 -4.79 -9.15 -11.71
N GLU A 9 -3.86 -9.98 -11.24
CA GLU A 9 -3.67 -10.19 -9.81
C GLU A 9 -3.21 -8.89 -9.12
N LEU A 10 -2.29 -8.16 -9.75
CA LEU A 10 -1.85 -6.87 -9.22
C LEU A 10 -3.03 -5.91 -9.06
N ASN A 11 -3.91 -5.82 -10.06
CA ASN A 11 -5.08 -4.96 -9.99
C ASN A 11 -6.01 -5.36 -8.85
N LEU A 12 -6.22 -6.65 -8.65
CA LEU A 12 -7.05 -7.15 -7.55
C LEU A 12 -6.43 -6.83 -6.18
N ILE A 13 -5.13 -7.00 -6.07
CA ILE A 13 -4.40 -6.65 -4.84
C ILE A 13 -4.51 -5.16 -4.55
N LEU A 14 -4.31 -4.32 -5.57
CA LEU A 14 -4.40 -2.87 -5.39
C LEU A 14 -5.81 -2.43 -5.00
N GLN A 15 -6.84 -3.06 -5.54
CA GLN A 15 -8.22 -2.80 -5.14
C GLN A 15 -8.45 -3.15 -3.68
N ALA A 16 -7.97 -4.33 -3.26
CA ALA A 16 -8.13 -4.79 -1.88
C ALA A 16 -7.39 -3.86 -0.91
N MET A 17 -6.19 -3.42 -1.28
CA MET A 17 -5.41 -2.51 -0.43
C MET A 17 -6.06 -1.13 -0.35
N THR A 18 -6.62 -0.63 -1.45
CA THR A 18 -7.36 0.62 -1.46
C THR A 18 -8.54 0.55 -0.50
N GLN A 19 -9.30 -0.54 -0.56
CA GLN A 19 -10.43 -0.74 0.34
C GLN A 19 -9.97 -0.84 1.80
N ALA A 20 -8.85 -1.50 2.06
CA ALA A 20 -8.30 -1.62 3.41
C ALA A 20 -7.94 -0.24 3.98
N TYR A 21 -7.24 0.58 3.20
CA TYR A 21 -6.89 1.93 3.63
C TYR A 21 -8.15 2.77 3.89
N GLN A 22 -9.13 2.67 3.01
CA GLN A 22 -10.38 3.43 3.17
C GLN A 22 -11.19 2.96 4.38
N ALA A 23 -11.16 1.66 4.67
CA ALA A 23 -11.85 1.12 5.84
C ALA A 23 -11.23 1.63 7.14
N VAL A 24 -9.91 1.79 7.16
CA VAL A 24 -9.18 2.22 8.36
C VAL A 24 -9.21 3.73 8.53
N TYR A 25 -8.97 4.49 7.46
CA TYR A 25 -8.77 5.94 7.54
C TYR A 25 -9.92 6.75 6.98
N GLY A 26 -10.83 6.14 6.25
CA GLY A 26 -12.03 6.80 5.75
C GLY A 26 -11.73 7.97 4.83
N ALA A 27 -12.44 9.06 5.05
CA ALA A 27 -12.32 10.27 4.23
C ALA A 27 -10.98 10.98 4.38
N ASN A 28 -10.15 10.57 5.33
CA ASN A 28 -8.83 11.17 5.53
C ASN A 28 -7.79 10.71 4.51
N VAL A 29 -8.08 9.66 3.73
CA VAL A 29 -7.19 9.21 2.66
C VAL A 29 -7.21 10.25 1.54
N VAL A 30 -6.04 10.85 1.28
CA VAL A 30 -5.89 11.86 0.23
C VAL A 30 -5.53 11.19 -1.09
N LYS A 31 -4.61 10.23 -1.05
CA LYS A 31 -4.11 9.59 -2.26
C LYS A 31 -3.40 8.29 -1.87
N ILE A 32 -3.40 7.34 -2.80
CA ILE A 32 -2.71 6.06 -2.64
C ILE A 32 -1.76 5.92 -3.82
N ILE A 33 -0.50 5.58 -3.54
CA ILE A 33 0.56 5.54 -4.53
C ILE A 33 1.22 4.17 -4.52
N LEU A 34 1.31 3.54 -5.69
CA LEU A 34 2.16 2.38 -5.91
C LEU A 34 3.57 2.88 -6.22
N TYR A 35 4.58 2.33 -5.56
CA TYR A 35 5.96 2.73 -5.80
C TYR A 35 6.87 1.50 -5.85
N GLY A 36 8.17 1.71 -5.97
CA GLY A 36 9.11 0.62 -6.05
C GLY A 36 9.13 -0.06 -7.41
N SER A 37 9.56 -1.31 -7.45
CA SER A 37 9.79 -2.04 -8.71
C SER A 37 8.51 -2.25 -9.51
N TYR A 38 7.37 -2.47 -8.84
CA TYR A 38 6.10 -2.63 -9.55
C TYR A 38 5.66 -1.34 -10.26
N ALA A 39 5.94 -0.19 -9.66
CA ALA A 39 5.62 1.10 -10.29
C ALA A 39 6.55 1.40 -11.46
N ARG A 40 7.83 1.02 -11.34
CA ARG A 40 8.82 1.24 -12.40
C ARG A 40 8.72 0.25 -13.55
N GLY A 41 8.10 -0.91 -13.32
CA GLY A 41 7.97 -1.96 -14.31
C GLY A 41 9.17 -2.91 -14.38
N ASP A 42 10.14 -2.79 -13.46
CA ASP A 42 11.31 -3.66 -13.42
C ASP A 42 11.20 -4.75 -12.34
N TYR A 43 9.97 -5.08 -11.95
CA TYR A 43 9.74 -6.08 -10.92
C TYR A 43 10.10 -7.50 -11.40
N GLN A 44 10.48 -8.33 -10.42
CA GLN A 44 10.78 -9.73 -10.61
C GLN A 44 9.84 -10.56 -9.71
N LYS A 45 9.92 -11.89 -9.84
CA LYS A 45 9.02 -12.78 -9.09
C LYS A 45 9.15 -12.65 -7.57
N ASP A 46 10.27 -12.15 -7.07
CA ASP A 46 10.50 -11.95 -5.65
C ASP A 46 10.28 -10.50 -5.20
N SER A 47 9.83 -9.64 -6.11
CA SER A 47 9.60 -8.23 -5.77
C SER A 47 8.36 -8.07 -4.89
N ASP A 48 8.45 -7.18 -3.90
CA ASP A 48 7.31 -6.81 -3.06
C ASP A 48 6.49 -5.74 -3.77
N ILE A 49 5.20 -5.73 -3.49
CA ILE A 49 4.32 -4.66 -3.92
C ILE A 49 4.39 -3.56 -2.86
N ASP A 50 5.01 -2.43 -3.18
CA ASP A 50 5.17 -1.30 -2.27
C ASP A 50 4.06 -0.29 -2.52
N ILE A 51 3.26 -0.02 -1.49
CA ILE A 51 2.11 0.88 -1.62
C ILE A 51 2.07 1.82 -0.41
N VAL A 52 1.77 3.08 -0.66
CA VAL A 52 1.70 4.09 0.40
C VAL A 52 0.39 4.85 0.29
N ALA A 53 -0.24 5.13 1.44
CA ALA A 53 -1.37 6.03 1.51
C ALA A 53 -0.92 7.36 2.12
N ILE A 54 -1.32 8.44 1.49
CA ILE A 54 -1.14 9.80 2.02
C ILE A 54 -2.44 10.11 2.75
N VAL A 55 -2.36 10.32 4.06
CA VAL A 55 -3.53 10.39 4.92
C VAL A 55 -3.45 11.60 5.84
N GLN A 56 -4.55 12.32 5.99
CA GLN A 56 -4.65 13.42 6.95
C GLN A 56 -4.70 12.86 8.36
N GLY A 57 -3.88 13.38 9.25
CA GLY A 57 -3.89 12.98 10.63
C GLY A 57 -2.51 12.95 11.26
N ASP A 58 -2.50 12.60 12.53
CA ASP A 58 -1.29 12.51 13.33
C ASP A 58 -0.54 11.20 13.05
N ARG A 59 0.77 11.29 12.86
CA ARG A 59 1.62 10.16 12.51
C ARG A 59 1.39 8.95 13.43
N GLU A 60 1.36 9.19 14.74
CA GLU A 60 1.21 8.10 15.71
C GLU A 60 -0.11 7.36 15.54
N LYS A 61 -1.20 8.11 15.37
CA LYS A 61 -2.52 7.52 15.16
C LYS A 61 -2.60 6.78 13.84
N LEU A 62 -1.99 7.34 12.79
CA LEU A 62 -1.97 6.71 11.48
C LEU A 62 -1.19 5.39 11.53
N GLN A 63 -0.07 5.35 12.26
CA GLN A 63 0.71 4.12 12.40
C GLN A 63 -0.06 3.06 13.18
N GLN A 64 -0.86 3.45 14.17
CA GLN A 64 -1.70 2.50 14.89
C GLN A 64 -2.73 1.86 13.96
N GLY A 65 -3.34 2.65 13.09
CA GLY A 65 -4.32 2.15 12.12
C GLY A 65 -3.69 1.24 11.08
N LEU A 66 -2.42 1.45 10.77
CA LEU A 66 -1.71 0.67 9.75
C LEU A 66 -1.64 -0.82 10.09
N LYS A 67 -1.73 -1.19 11.36
CA LYS A 67 -1.74 -2.60 11.78
C LYS A 67 -2.88 -3.36 11.11
N SER A 68 -4.06 -2.75 11.03
CA SER A 68 -5.22 -3.37 10.37
C SER A 68 -5.00 -3.52 8.87
N VAL A 69 -4.31 -2.56 8.25
CA VAL A 69 -3.96 -2.65 6.83
C VAL A 69 -2.98 -3.80 6.59
N TRP A 70 -2.00 -3.97 7.49
CA TRP A 70 -1.05 -5.09 7.41
C TRP A 70 -1.74 -6.45 7.53
N ASP A 71 -2.82 -6.56 8.30
CA ASP A 71 -3.59 -7.79 8.40
C ASP A 71 -4.15 -8.19 7.02
N ILE A 72 -4.67 -7.22 6.28
CA ILE A 72 -5.18 -7.46 4.94
C ILE A 72 -4.05 -7.83 3.98
N SER A 73 -2.89 -7.16 4.09
CA SER A 73 -1.75 -7.48 3.23
C SER A 73 -1.25 -8.91 3.47
N SER A 74 -1.29 -9.38 4.72
CA SER A 74 -0.92 -10.75 5.04
C SER A 74 -1.87 -11.76 4.40
N ASP A 75 -3.18 -11.47 4.40
CA ASP A 75 -4.17 -12.32 3.75
C ASP A 75 -3.92 -12.38 2.23
N LEU A 76 -3.57 -11.26 1.63
CA LEU A 76 -3.28 -11.20 0.20
C LEU A 76 -2.01 -11.97 -0.15
N GLU A 77 -1.00 -11.92 0.73
CA GLU A 77 0.22 -12.71 0.53
C GLU A 77 -0.11 -14.21 0.51
N LEU A 78 -0.97 -14.65 1.43
CA LEU A 78 -1.38 -16.06 1.46
C LEU A 78 -2.16 -16.45 0.22
N GLU A 79 -3.01 -15.57 -0.28
CA GLU A 79 -3.86 -15.86 -1.44
C GLU A 79 -3.07 -15.81 -2.75
N TYR A 80 -2.21 -14.83 -2.94
CA TYR A 80 -1.55 -14.60 -4.23
C TYR A 80 -0.07 -14.96 -4.23
N GLY A 81 0.52 -15.26 -3.07
CA GLY A 81 1.93 -15.59 -2.98
C GLY A 81 2.87 -14.41 -3.20
N THR A 82 2.36 -13.18 -3.11
CA THR A 82 3.13 -11.96 -3.32
C THR A 82 3.07 -11.09 -2.07
N ILE A 83 4.22 -10.64 -1.61
CA ILE A 83 4.30 -9.79 -0.41
C ILE A 83 3.83 -8.39 -0.75
N VAL A 84 2.92 -7.86 0.06
CA VAL A 84 2.44 -6.49 -0.07
C VAL A 84 2.93 -5.72 1.16
N SER A 85 3.62 -4.61 0.94
CA SER A 85 4.22 -3.81 2.01
C SER A 85 3.54 -2.44 2.06
N PRO A 86 2.48 -2.29 2.88
CA PRO A 86 1.77 -1.02 3.00
C PRO A 86 2.47 -0.09 3.97
N THR A 87 2.47 1.19 3.64
CA THR A 87 2.96 2.26 4.51
C THR A 87 1.95 3.40 4.51
N VAL A 88 2.15 4.36 5.40
CA VAL A 88 1.31 5.55 5.48
C VAL A 88 2.20 6.76 5.74
N ILE A 89 1.88 7.87 5.09
CA ILE A 89 2.58 9.14 5.29
C ILE A 89 1.53 10.21 5.62
N PRO A 90 1.70 10.94 6.74
CA PRO A 90 0.80 12.06 7.04
C PRO A 90 0.82 13.10 5.93
N PHE A 91 -0.35 13.61 5.57
CA PHE A 91 -0.50 14.57 4.49
C PHE A 91 0.41 15.80 4.66
N ALA A 92 0.52 16.31 5.89
CA ALA A 92 1.36 17.48 6.17
C ALA A 92 2.83 17.22 5.84
N GLU A 93 3.32 16.00 6.12
CA GLU A 93 4.70 15.62 5.80
C GLU A 93 4.89 15.47 4.30
N TYR A 94 3.92 14.87 3.62
CA TYR A 94 3.96 14.71 2.17
C TYR A 94 4.01 16.08 1.47
N GLU A 95 3.17 17.03 1.89
CA GLU A 95 3.15 18.38 1.33
C GLU A 95 4.49 19.10 1.53
N LYS A 96 5.12 18.88 2.68
CA LYS A 96 6.43 19.47 2.97
C LYS A 96 7.48 18.94 1.99
N TYR A 97 7.52 17.64 1.75
CA TYR A 97 8.45 17.03 0.80
C TYR A 97 8.19 17.49 -0.62
N LYS A 98 6.92 17.59 -0.98
CA LYS A 98 6.52 17.96 -2.34
C LYS A 98 6.97 19.38 -2.71
N ASN A 99 7.06 20.26 -1.73
CA ASN A 99 7.38 21.68 -1.95
C ASN A 99 8.87 22.00 -1.79
N ASP A 100 9.69 21.02 -1.50
CA ASP A 100 11.14 21.21 -1.36
C ASP A 100 11.87 21.13 -2.70
#